data_2046cac5126ffc359f3aa10a7a92bb4f
#
_entry.id   2046cac5126ffc359f3aa10a7a92bb4f
#
_cell.length_a   1.000
_cell.length_b   1.000
_cell.length_c   1.000
_cell.angle_alpha   90.00
_cell.angle_beta   90.00
_cell.angle_gamma   90.00
#
_symmetry.space_group_name_H-M   'P 1'
#
loop_
_entity.id
_entity.type
_entity.pdbx_description
1 polymer ?
#
loop_
_entity_poly.entity_id
_entity_poly.type
_entity_poly.pdbx_seq_one_letter_code
_entity_poly.pdbx_strand_id
1 'polypeptide(L)'
;ISPVLGGAIAAVFLWLIKSRIIYQSDKIAAARKWVPVLVGIMGGAFATYLALKGIKKIIKIDFSTALMIGLSLGIVIWVFMIPIIKKQSEGLENRNKSLKILFVIPLVVSAALLSFAHGANDVANAVGPLAAIVQASSSGSFTAAVSIPFWVMAIGALGISFGLFLFGPKLIRMVGGQITKLNPMRAYCVALSAAITVIVASWLGLPVSSTHIAVGGVFGVGFFREWDAQRRRKLANLKIPDKFEVGREDRKRRKLVRRSHFLTII
;
A
#
# COMPACT_ATOMS: atom_id res chain seq x y z
N ILE A 1 8.32 3.41 -14.29
CA ILE A 1 8.76 2.19 -13.58
C ILE A 1 8.02 2.04 -12.24
N SER A 2 7.87 3.13 -11.44
CA SER A 2 7.29 3.08 -10.09
C SER A 2 5.87 2.50 -9.99
N PRO A 3 4.90 2.78 -10.90
CA PRO A 3 3.59 2.15 -10.84
C PRO A 3 3.64 0.64 -11.09
N VAL A 4 4.53 0.19 -11.99
CA VAL A 4 4.69 -1.24 -12.30
C VAL A 4 5.27 -1.98 -11.10
N LEU A 5 6.27 -1.40 -10.44
CA LEU A 5 6.87 -1.97 -9.24
C LEU A 5 5.85 -2.05 -8.10
N GLY A 6 5.11 -0.97 -7.83
CA GLY A 6 4.03 -0.96 -6.85
C GLY A 6 2.95 -2.01 -7.16
N GLY A 7 2.57 -2.14 -8.44
CA GLY A 7 1.62 -3.15 -8.90
C GLY A 7 2.11 -4.58 -8.70
N ALA A 8 3.36 -4.86 -9.03
CA ALA A 8 3.96 -6.19 -8.86
C ALA A 8 4.03 -6.58 -7.37
N ILE A 9 4.52 -5.69 -6.51
CA ILE A 9 4.60 -5.92 -5.06
C ILE A 9 3.20 -6.14 -4.48
N ALA A 10 2.20 -5.33 -4.85
CA ALA A 10 0.82 -5.51 -4.39
C ALA A 10 0.22 -6.85 -4.82
N ALA A 11 0.51 -7.30 -6.04
CA ALA A 11 0.08 -8.60 -6.56
C ALA A 11 0.72 -9.75 -5.77
N VAL A 12 2.02 -9.66 -5.44
CA VAL A 12 2.73 -10.64 -4.60
C VAL A 12 2.13 -10.74 -3.21
N PHE A 13 1.85 -9.62 -2.53
CA PHE A 13 1.19 -9.63 -1.22
C PHE A 13 -0.22 -10.21 -1.29
N LEU A 14 -0.97 -9.88 -2.34
CA LEU A 14 -2.30 -10.47 -2.51
C LEU A 14 -2.23 -11.98 -2.78
N TRP A 15 -1.24 -12.45 -3.55
CA TRP A 15 -0.98 -13.87 -3.74
C TRP A 15 -0.66 -14.56 -2.40
N LEU A 16 0.21 -13.95 -1.59
CA LEU A 16 0.58 -14.47 -0.27
C LEU A 16 -0.65 -14.58 0.65
N ILE A 17 -1.46 -13.51 0.74
CA ILE A 17 -2.68 -13.52 1.55
C ILE A 17 -3.66 -14.58 1.05
N LYS A 18 -3.83 -14.73 -0.27
CA LYS A 18 -4.71 -15.75 -0.82
C LYS A 18 -4.21 -17.15 -0.51
N SER A 19 -2.93 -17.44 -0.74
CA SER A 19 -2.35 -18.77 -0.56
C SER A 19 -2.27 -19.17 0.91
N ARG A 20 -1.94 -18.23 1.79
CA ARG A 20 -1.68 -18.52 3.22
C ARG A 20 -2.89 -18.33 4.13
N ILE A 21 -3.92 -17.60 3.69
CA ILE A 21 -5.10 -17.30 4.52
C ILE A 21 -6.39 -17.72 3.82
N ILE A 22 -6.68 -17.20 2.62
CA ILE A 22 -8.00 -17.35 2.00
C ILE A 22 -8.26 -18.78 1.55
N TYR A 23 -7.24 -19.48 1.08
CA TYR A 23 -7.34 -20.83 0.51
C TYR A 23 -7.12 -21.95 1.52
N GLN A 24 -6.88 -21.61 2.79
CA GLN A 24 -6.79 -22.59 3.85
C GLN A 24 -8.19 -23.11 4.26
N SER A 25 -8.24 -24.33 4.76
CA SER A 25 -9.45 -24.95 5.31
C SER A 25 -9.97 -24.16 6.51
N ASP A 26 -9.08 -23.86 7.47
CA ASP A 26 -9.35 -22.97 8.60
C ASP A 26 -8.72 -21.58 8.34
N LYS A 27 -9.56 -20.67 7.84
CA LYS A 27 -9.17 -19.30 7.51
C LYS A 27 -8.90 -18.45 8.74
N ILE A 28 -9.62 -18.71 9.84
CA ILE A 28 -9.47 -17.93 11.07
C ILE A 28 -8.17 -18.28 11.77
N ALA A 29 -7.82 -19.57 11.89
CA ALA A 29 -6.54 -20.00 12.44
C ALA A 29 -5.37 -19.49 11.57
N ALA A 30 -5.50 -19.56 10.25
CA ALA A 30 -4.52 -19.01 9.33
C ALA A 30 -4.37 -17.48 9.49
N ALA A 31 -5.48 -16.74 9.65
CA ALA A 31 -5.46 -15.30 9.87
C ALA A 31 -4.81 -14.94 11.21
N ARG A 32 -5.10 -15.66 12.29
CA ARG A 32 -4.43 -15.48 13.60
C ARG A 32 -2.91 -15.56 13.51
N LYS A 33 -2.40 -16.43 12.64
CA LYS A 33 -0.95 -16.60 12.44
C LYS A 33 -0.37 -15.54 11.53
N TRP A 34 -1.00 -15.27 10.37
CA TRP A 34 -0.40 -14.46 9.30
C TRP A 34 -0.70 -12.96 9.37
N VAL A 35 -1.86 -12.56 9.93
CA VAL A 35 -2.20 -11.13 10.02
C VAL A 35 -1.22 -10.37 10.93
N PRO A 36 -0.85 -10.85 12.13
CA PRO A 36 0.17 -10.20 12.95
C PRO A 36 1.52 -10.05 12.23
N VAL A 37 1.95 -11.09 11.49
CA VAL A 37 3.20 -11.05 10.70
C VAL A 37 3.15 -9.95 9.65
N LEU A 38 2.05 -9.85 8.92
CA LEU A 38 1.86 -8.82 7.89
C LEU A 38 1.90 -7.41 8.49
N VAL A 39 1.28 -7.20 9.65
CA VAL A 39 1.32 -5.91 10.37
C VAL A 39 2.74 -5.62 10.87
N GLY A 40 3.45 -6.62 11.37
CA GLY A 40 4.85 -6.51 11.78
C GLY A 40 5.76 -6.08 10.62
N ILE A 41 5.63 -6.73 9.45
CA ILE A 41 6.38 -6.34 8.23
C ILE A 41 6.10 -4.88 7.86
N MET A 42 4.85 -4.48 7.92
CA MET A 42 4.46 -3.12 7.59
C MET A 42 5.00 -2.09 8.58
N GLY A 43 4.86 -2.36 9.88
CA GLY A 43 5.38 -1.49 10.94
C GLY A 43 6.91 -1.38 10.87
N GLY A 44 7.59 -2.50 10.61
CA GLY A 44 9.03 -2.54 10.40
C GLY A 44 9.48 -1.74 9.18
N ALA A 45 8.80 -1.89 8.05
CA ALA A 45 9.07 -1.11 6.84
C ALA A 45 8.90 0.41 7.10
N PHE A 46 7.84 0.79 7.81
CA PHE A 46 7.60 2.18 8.16
C PHE A 46 8.65 2.73 9.14
N ALA A 47 9.04 1.96 10.14
CA ALA A 47 10.09 2.34 11.09
C ALA A 47 11.45 2.55 10.38
N THR A 48 11.79 1.66 9.42
CA THR A 48 12.96 1.85 8.56
C THR A 48 12.87 3.16 7.77
N TYR A 49 11.71 3.46 7.20
CA TYR A 49 11.50 4.71 6.47
C TYR A 49 11.68 5.95 7.37
N LEU A 50 11.11 5.93 8.57
CA LEU A 50 11.26 7.03 9.53
C LEU A 50 12.73 7.21 9.96
N ALA A 51 13.46 6.12 10.18
CA ALA A 51 14.88 6.17 10.51
C ALA A 51 15.69 6.82 9.38
N LEU A 52 15.43 6.43 8.13
CA LEU A 52 16.13 6.96 6.95
C LEU A 52 15.78 8.42 6.63
N LYS A 53 14.53 8.84 6.82
CA LYS A 53 14.07 10.20 6.44
C LYS A 53 14.02 11.17 7.60
N GLY A 54 13.67 10.71 8.80
CA GLY A 54 13.55 11.54 10.01
C GLY A 54 14.85 11.64 10.79
N ILE A 55 15.33 10.53 11.32
CA ILE A 55 16.46 10.48 12.25
C ILE A 55 17.77 10.82 11.55
N LYS A 56 17.93 10.47 10.27
CA LYS A 56 19.14 10.81 9.48
C LYS A 56 19.43 12.32 9.43
N LYS A 57 18.43 13.18 9.65
CA LYS A 57 18.63 14.64 9.73
C LYS A 57 19.30 15.09 11.03
N ILE A 58 19.21 14.29 12.09
CA ILE A 58 19.73 14.59 13.42
C ILE A 58 21.02 13.80 13.67
N ILE A 59 21.03 12.52 13.28
CA ILE A 59 22.16 11.59 13.49
C ILE A 59 22.45 10.90 12.16
N LYS A 60 23.73 10.78 11.80
CA LYS A 60 24.15 10.00 10.61
C LYS A 60 23.84 8.52 10.84
N ILE A 61 22.72 8.05 10.31
CA ILE A 61 22.31 6.64 10.36
C ILE A 61 22.55 6.00 9.01
N ASP A 62 23.26 4.87 9.02
CA ASP A 62 23.45 4.03 7.86
C ASP A 62 22.20 3.19 7.58
N PHE A 63 22.08 2.68 6.34
CA PHE A 63 20.94 1.85 5.93
C PHE A 63 20.82 0.57 6.78
N SER A 64 21.92 -0.06 7.11
CA SER A 64 21.92 -1.26 7.96
C SER A 64 21.36 -0.98 9.36
N THR A 65 21.75 0.11 9.99
CA THR A 65 21.20 0.53 11.28
C THR A 65 19.71 0.85 11.20
N ALA A 66 19.27 1.56 10.17
CA ALA A 66 17.85 1.84 9.96
C ALA A 66 17.03 0.54 9.73
N LEU A 67 17.59 -0.42 9.00
CA LEU A 67 16.97 -1.73 8.80
C LEU A 67 16.88 -2.53 10.12
N MET A 68 17.92 -2.52 10.94
CA MET A 68 17.90 -3.16 12.25
C MET A 68 16.83 -2.56 13.18
N ILE A 69 16.70 -1.22 13.21
CA ILE A 69 15.64 -0.53 13.94
C ILE A 69 14.26 -0.97 13.42
N GLY A 70 14.11 -1.03 12.10
CA GLY A 70 12.86 -1.47 11.49
C GLY A 70 12.52 -2.93 11.80
N LEU A 71 13.50 -3.83 11.74
CA LEU A 71 13.30 -5.25 12.06
C LEU A 71 12.93 -5.44 13.54
N SER A 72 13.63 -4.78 14.46
CA SER A 72 13.34 -4.89 15.90
C SER A 72 11.93 -4.36 16.23
N LEU A 73 11.56 -3.16 15.72
CA LEU A 73 10.21 -2.64 15.90
C LEU A 73 9.15 -3.50 15.21
N GLY A 74 9.45 -4.06 14.04
CA GLY A 74 8.57 -4.98 13.34
C GLY A 74 8.27 -6.25 14.16
N ILE A 75 9.28 -6.80 14.82
CA ILE A 75 9.11 -7.96 15.74
C ILE A 75 8.27 -7.56 16.96
N VAL A 76 8.53 -6.42 17.56
CA VAL A 76 7.74 -5.92 18.71
C VAL A 76 6.26 -5.76 18.30
N ILE A 77 6.00 -5.12 17.17
CA ILE A 77 4.64 -4.94 16.63
C ILE A 77 3.99 -6.30 16.34
N TRP A 78 4.72 -7.23 15.74
CA TRP A 78 4.21 -8.59 15.49
C TRP A 78 3.77 -9.27 16.77
N VAL A 79 4.61 -9.30 17.79
CA VAL A 79 4.30 -9.93 19.09
C VAL A 79 3.09 -9.26 19.74
N PHE A 80 3.04 -7.91 19.73
CA PHE A 80 1.93 -7.16 20.30
C PHE A 80 0.60 -7.37 19.56
N MET A 81 0.64 -7.61 18.26
CA MET A 81 -0.57 -7.86 17.46
C MET A 81 -1.14 -9.26 17.64
N ILE A 82 -0.38 -10.24 18.15
CA ILE A 82 -0.87 -11.61 18.35
C ILE A 82 -2.10 -11.65 19.27
N PRO A 83 -2.06 -11.12 20.52
CA PRO A 83 -3.21 -11.16 21.42
C PRO A 83 -4.39 -10.32 20.87
N ILE A 84 -4.14 -9.22 20.18
CA ILE A 84 -5.19 -8.36 19.61
C ILE A 84 -5.98 -9.14 18.55
N ILE A 85 -5.28 -9.75 17.59
CA ILE A 85 -5.94 -10.53 16.52
C ILE A 85 -6.60 -11.79 17.09
N LYS A 86 -6.01 -12.43 18.09
CA LYS A 86 -6.62 -13.57 18.77
C LYS A 86 -7.97 -13.16 19.38
N LYS A 87 -8.00 -12.10 20.18
CA LYS A 87 -9.23 -11.58 20.81
C LYS A 87 -10.27 -11.15 19.77
N GLN A 88 -9.86 -10.44 18.71
CA GLN A 88 -10.76 -10.00 17.64
C GLN A 88 -11.34 -11.17 16.83
N SER A 89 -10.67 -12.31 16.81
CA SER A 89 -11.09 -13.49 16.07
C SER A 89 -12.00 -14.45 16.86
N GLU A 90 -12.23 -14.19 18.15
CA GLU A 90 -13.13 -14.97 18.99
C GLU A 90 -14.58 -14.82 18.52
N GLY A 91 -15.30 -15.92 18.41
CA GLY A 91 -16.70 -15.94 17.95
C GLY A 91 -16.90 -15.70 16.44
N LEU A 92 -15.83 -15.55 15.65
CA LEU A 92 -15.96 -15.38 14.22
C LEU A 92 -16.11 -16.72 13.49
N GLU A 93 -17.13 -16.81 12.62
CA GLU A 93 -17.30 -17.96 11.74
C GLU A 93 -16.19 -18.06 10.68
N ASN A 94 -15.85 -19.30 10.27
CA ASN A 94 -14.83 -19.55 9.24
C ASN A 94 -15.30 -19.15 7.82
N ARG A 95 -15.55 -17.86 7.62
CA ARG A 95 -16.04 -17.26 6.37
C ARG A 95 -15.15 -16.11 5.88
N ASN A 96 -15.20 -15.87 4.58
CA ASN A 96 -14.47 -14.74 3.97
C ASN A 96 -14.95 -13.36 4.47
N LYS A 97 -16.17 -13.25 5.01
CA LYS A 97 -16.66 -12.01 5.64
C LYS A 97 -15.91 -11.71 6.93
N SER A 98 -15.65 -12.72 7.75
CA SER A 98 -14.90 -12.63 9.01
C SER A 98 -13.45 -12.17 8.78
N LEU A 99 -12.81 -12.63 7.72
CA LEU A 99 -11.47 -12.15 7.34
C LEU A 99 -11.43 -10.64 7.05
N LYS A 100 -12.50 -10.08 6.49
CA LYS A 100 -12.54 -8.62 6.25
C LYS A 100 -12.50 -7.83 7.55
N ILE A 101 -13.13 -8.36 8.62
CA ILE A 101 -13.13 -7.73 9.95
C ILE A 101 -11.71 -7.76 10.52
N LEU A 102 -11.02 -8.90 10.46
CA LEU A 102 -9.63 -9.02 10.95
C LEU A 102 -8.63 -8.12 10.22
N PHE A 103 -8.91 -7.74 8.98
CA PHE A 103 -8.06 -6.83 8.20
C PHE A 103 -8.41 -5.34 8.38
N VAL A 104 -9.43 -4.98 9.17
CA VAL A 104 -9.77 -3.57 9.40
C VAL A 104 -8.67 -2.86 10.18
N ILE A 105 -8.20 -3.42 11.28
CA ILE A 105 -7.12 -2.83 12.09
C ILE A 105 -5.83 -2.68 11.26
N PRO A 106 -5.31 -3.75 10.61
CA PRO A 106 -4.17 -3.62 9.70
C PRO A 106 -4.36 -2.54 8.64
N LEU A 107 -5.55 -2.43 8.06
CA LEU A 107 -5.84 -1.42 7.04
C LEU A 107 -5.80 0.00 7.62
N VAL A 108 -6.41 0.24 8.79
CA VAL A 108 -6.41 1.57 9.43
C VAL A 108 -4.97 1.99 9.76
N VAL A 109 -4.19 1.09 10.36
CA VAL A 109 -2.78 1.34 10.64
C VAL A 109 -2.01 1.62 9.34
N SER A 110 -2.23 0.82 8.31
CA SER A 110 -1.56 1.01 7.02
C SER A 110 -1.91 2.33 6.35
N ALA A 111 -3.17 2.72 6.42
CA ALA A 111 -3.62 4.00 5.86
C ALA A 111 -3.01 5.19 6.61
N ALA A 112 -2.94 5.12 7.94
CA ALA A 112 -2.31 6.17 8.75
C ALA A 112 -0.81 6.30 8.43
N LEU A 113 -0.08 5.18 8.38
CA LEU A 113 1.35 5.16 8.07
C LEU A 113 1.62 5.64 6.65
N LEU A 114 0.81 5.19 5.68
CA LEU A 114 0.94 5.64 4.29
C LEU A 114 0.64 7.14 4.15
N SER A 115 -0.39 7.64 4.84
CA SER A 115 -0.74 9.07 4.83
C SER A 115 0.40 9.92 5.37
N PHE A 116 1.06 9.48 6.44
CA PHE A 116 2.23 10.16 6.99
C PHE A 116 3.41 10.16 5.98
N ALA A 117 3.75 9.00 5.42
CA ALA A 117 4.84 8.88 4.46
C ALA A 117 4.57 9.69 3.18
N HIS A 118 3.34 9.66 2.70
CA HIS A 118 2.88 10.41 1.53
C HIS A 118 2.97 11.91 1.77
N GLY A 119 2.42 12.39 2.89
CA GLY A 119 2.46 13.82 3.26
C GLY A 119 3.90 14.34 3.36
N ALA A 120 4.78 13.60 4.01
CA ALA A 120 6.20 13.98 4.13
C ALA A 120 6.91 14.06 2.77
N ASN A 121 6.59 13.17 1.83
CA ASN A 121 7.17 13.16 0.49
C ASN A 121 6.61 14.28 -0.39
N ASP A 122 5.29 14.42 -0.42
CA ASP A 122 4.61 15.32 -1.35
C ASP A 122 4.73 16.79 -0.92
N VAL A 123 4.75 17.07 0.38
CA VAL A 123 5.07 18.42 0.87
C VAL A 123 6.47 18.83 0.42
N ALA A 124 7.46 17.95 0.56
CA ALA A 124 8.82 18.24 0.12
C ALA A 124 8.90 18.54 -1.40
N ASN A 125 8.18 17.75 -2.21
CA ASN A 125 8.13 17.93 -3.66
C ASN A 125 7.42 19.24 -4.05
N ALA A 126 6.34 19.61 -3.34
CA ALA A 126 5.58 20.82 -3.61
C ALA A 126 6.34 22.10 -3.23
N VAL A 127 7.03 22.08 -2.09
CA VAL A 127 7.70 23.29 -1.56
C VAL A 127 9.15 23.44 -2.00
N GLY A 128 9.77 22.40 -2.57
CA GLY A 128 11.16 22.42 -3.03
C GLY A 128 11.46 23.59 -3.96
N PRO A 129 10.72 23.77 -5.06
CA PRO A 129 10.91 24.90 -5.97
C PRO A 129 10.73 26.27 -5.30
N LEU A 130 9.72 26.41 -4.43
CA LEU A 130 9.50 27.65 -3.68
C LEU A 130 10.65 27.97 -2.74
N ALA A 131 11.15 26.96 -2.03
CA ALA A 131 12.30 27.13 -1.14
C ALA A 131 13.56 27.56 -1.90
N ALA A 132 13.77 27.01 -3.10
CA ALA A 132 14.89 27.41 -3.96
C ALA A 132 14.77 28.88 -4.41
N ILE A 133 13.57 29.35 -4.77
CA ILE A 133 13.31 30.74 -5.12
C ILE A 133 13.58 31.66 -3.93
N VAL A 134 13.06 31.34 -2.76
CA VAL A 134 13.25 32.11 -1.53
C VAL A 134 14.74 32.23 -1.19
N GLN A 135 15.48 31.14 -1.31
CA GLN A 135 16.92 31.14 -1.05
C GLN A 135 17.69 31.97 -2.07
N ALA A 136 17.41 31.81 -3.36
CA ALA A 136 18.04 32.59 -4.41
C ALA A 136 17.78 34.10 -4.24
N SER A 137 16.57 34.47 -3.84
CA SER A 137 16.20 35.86 -3.58
C SER A 137 16.89 36.43 -2.34
N SER A 138 17.16 35.63 -1.32
CA SER A 138 17.77 36.10 -0.07
C SER A 138 19.27 36.08 -0.05
N SER A 139 19.92 35.12 -0.73
CA SER A 139 21.40 34.94 -0.72
C SER A 139 22.10 35.29 -2.02
N GLY A 140 21.35 35.56 -3.11
CA GLY A 140 21.90 35.84 -4.43
C GLY A 140 22.70 34.69 -5.05
N SER A 141 22.73 33.53 -4.45
CA SER A 141 23.51 32.37 -4.91
C SER A 141 22.64 31.08 -4.99
N PHE A 142 22.87 30.30 -6.04
CA PHE A 142 22.26 28.97 -6.20
C PHE A 142 23.17 27.94 -5.56
N THR A 143 22.74 27.39 -4.44
CA THR A 143 23.44 26.27 -3.78
C THR A 143 22.70 24.95 -4.05
N ALA A 144 23.46 23.87 -4.21
CA ALA A 144 22.90 22.53 -4.47
C ALA A 144 22.07 21.97 -3.30
N ALA A 145 22.25 22.51 -2.10
CA ALA A 145 21.49 22.10 -0.90
C ALA A 145 20.71 23.31 -0.35
N VAL A 146 19.39 23.26 -0.50
CA VAL A 146 18.47 24.30 -0.04
C VAL A 146 17.91 23.92 1.33
N SER A 147 18.08 24.78 2.33
CA SER A 147 17.35 24.63 3.60
C SER A 147 15.92 25.17 3.43
N ILE A 148 14.93 24.33 3.70
CA ILE A 148 13.52 24.73 3.56
C ILE A 148 13.09 25.46 4.84
N PRO A 149 12.74 26.75 4.79
CA PRO A 149 12.21 27.47 5.94
C PRO A 149 10.90 26.85 6.43
N PHE A 150 10.70 26.86 7.75
CA PHE A 150 9.50 26.26 8.36
C PHE A 150 8.18 26.83 7.82
N TRP A 151 8.11 28.14 7.56
CA TRP A 151 6.91 28.76 7.02
C TRP A 151 6.56 28.30 5.60
N VAL A 152 7.58 28.01 4.75
CA VAL A 152 7.37 27.44 3.40
C VAL A 152 6.79 26.03 3.52
N MET A 153 7.33 25.22 4.44
CA MET A 153 6.80 23.89 4.74
C MET A 153 5.36 23.95 5.25
N ALA A 154 5.05 24.89 6.15
CA ALA A 154 3.72 25.07 6.70
C ALA A 154 2.69 25.43 5.61
N ILE A 155 3.02 26.35 4.69
CA ILE A 155 2.15 26.71 3.56
C ILE A 155 1.88 25.48 2.69
N GLY A 156 2.90 24.71 2.33
CA GLY A 156 2.74 23.50 1.54
C GLY A 156 1.87 22.44 2.23
N ALA A 157 2.11 22.20 3.52
CA ALA A 157 1.33 21.25 4.30
C ALA A 157 -0.14 21.66 4.43
N LEU A 158 -0.42 22.95 4.72
CA LEU A 158 -1.77 23.48 4.77
C LEU A 158 -2.48 23.41 3.42
N GLY A 159 -1.79 23.75 2.32
CA GLY A 159 -2.34 23.67 0.97
C GLY A 159 -2.73 22.25 0.58
N ILE A 160 -1.86 21.26 0.83
CA ILE A 160 -2.17 19.84 0.58
C ILE A 160 -3.34 19.37 1.46
N SER A 161 -3.34 19.70 2.74
CA SER A 161 -4.40 19.33 3.68
C SER A 161 -5.75 19.90 3.25
N PHE A 162 -5.79 21.15 2.84
CA PHE A 162 -6.99 21.82 2.36
C PHE A 162 -7.50 21.21 1.04
N GLY A 163 -6.59 20.94 0.09
CA GLY A 163 -6.95 20.24 -1.15
C GLY A 163 -7.51 18.84 -0.90
N LEU A 164 -6.92 18.10 0.04
CA LEU A 164 -7.39 16.78 0.42
C LEU A 164 -8.77 16.84 1.14
N PHE A 165 -8.99 17.85 1.97
CA PHE A 165 -10.29 18.06 2.61
C PHE A 165 -11.39 18.30 1.59
N LEU A 166 -11.14 19.11 0.55
CA LEU A 166 -12.13 19.44 -0.48
C LEU A 166 -12.39 18.28 -1.46
N PHE A 167 -11.34 17.60 -1.93
CA PHE A 167 -11.41 16.65 -3.05
C PHE A 167 -11.14 15.20 -2.65
N GLY A 168 -10.58 14.95 -1.47
CA GLY A 168 -10.19 13.62 -1.01
C GLY A 168 -11.30 12.57 -1.04
N PRO A 169 -12.52 12.85 -0.51
CA PRO A 169 -13.62 11.89 -0.53
C PRO A 169 -14.03 11.47 -1.95
N LYS A 170 -14.00 12.40 -2.92
CA LYS A 170 -14.29 12.12 -4.33
C LYS A 170 -13.23 11.24 -4.96
N LEU A 171 -11.95 11.53 -4.69
CA LEU A 171 -10.81 10.77 -5.19
C LEU A 171 -10.82 9.34 -4.63
N ILE A 172 -11.04 9.18 -3.34
CA ILE A 172 -11.09 7.86 -2.68
C ILE A 172 -12.19 6.99 -3.27
N ARG A 173 -13.38 7.55 -3.51
CA ARG A 173 -14.50 6.83 -4.13
C ARG A 173 -14.17 6.41 -5.56
N MET A 174 -13.54 7.29 -6.33
CA MET A 174 -13.14 7.01 -7.71
C MET A 174 -12.11 5.88 -7.77
N VAL A 175 -11.01 5.99 -7.04
CA VAL A 175 -9.94 4.99 -7.03
C VAL A 175 -10.41 3.67 -6.43
N GLY A 176 -11.09 3.72 -5.28
CA GLY A 176 -11.51 2.53 -4.54
C GLY A 176 -12.68 1.75 -5.15
N GLY A 177 -13.53 2.42 -5.93
CA GLY A 177 -14.75 1.83 -6.49
C GLY A 177 -14.76 1.65 -8.00
N GLN A 178 -14.15 2.59 -8.73
CA GLN A 178 -14.25 2.61 -10.20
C GLN A 178 -13.15 1.80 -10.89
N ILE A 179 -11.94 1.75 -10.35
CA ILE A 179 -10.83 0.98 -10.95
C ILE A 179 -11.00 -0.50 -10.65
N THR A 180 -11.11 -0.88 -9.38
CA THR A 180 -11.39 -2.25 -8.93
C THR A 180 -12.10 -2.22 -7.59
N LYS A 181 -12.94 -3.23 -7.32
CA LYS A 181 -13.61 -3.33 -6.00
C LYS A 181 -12.59 -3.67 -4.93
N LEU A 182 -12.16 -2.68 -4.17
CA LEU A 182 -11.29 -2.87 -3.02
C LEU A 182 -12.09 -3.40 -1.82
N ASN A 183 -11.45 -4.23 -1.04
CA ASN A 183 -11.87 -4.65 0.30
C ASN A 183 -10.68 -4.45 1.26
N PRO A 184 -10.84 -4.53 2.60
CA PRO A 184 -9.76 -4.28 3.54
C PRO A 184 -8.45 -5.03 3.24
N MET A 185 -8.52 -6.31 2.87
CA MET A 185 -7.33 -7.10 2.52
C MET A 185 -6.59 -6.57 1.29
N ARG A 186 -7.33 -6.14 0.27
CA ARG A 186 -6.75 -5.63 -0.98
C ARG A 186 -6.21 -4.23 -0.81
N ALA A 187 -6.94 -3.38 -0.10
CA ALA A 187 -6.50 -2.04 0.25
C ALA A 187 -5.21 -2.10 1.09
N TYR A 188 -5.12 -3.05 2.01
CA TYR A 188 -3.89 -3.32 2.75
C TYR A 188 -2.70 -3.69 1.83
N CYS A 189 -2.91 -4.58 0.83
CA CYS A 189 -1.86 -4.93 -0.13
C CYS A 189 -1.37 -3.70 -0.91
N VAL A 190 -2.28 -2.81 -1.31
CA VAL A 190 -1.94 -1.56 -2.01
C VAL A 190 -1.13 -0.65 -1.11
N ALA A 191 -1.59 -0.41 0.12
CA ALA A 191 -0.90 0.46 1.07
C ALA A 191 0.50 -0.05 1.42
N LEU A 192 0.63 -1.35 1.68
CA LEU A 192 1.93 -1.98 1.98
C LEU A 192 2.88 -1.91 0.79
N SER A 193 2.40 -2.18 -0.42
CA SER A 193 3.22 -2.08 -1.63
C SER A 193 3.71 -0.65 -1.88
N ALA A 194 2.84 0.34 -1.67
CA ALA A 194 3.19 1.74 -1.80
C ALA A 194 4.27 2.13 -0.78
N ALA A 195 4.11 1.74 0.49
CA ALA A 195 5.09 2.00 1.54
C ALA A 195 6.47 1.41 1.18
N ILE A 196 6.53 0.13 0.81
CA ILE A 196 7.79 -0.55 0.45
C ILE A 196 8.44 0.11 -0.77
N THR A 197 7.65 0.41 -1.80
CA THR A 197 8.19 1.03 -3.03
C THR A 197 8.74 2.43 -2.75
N VAL A 198 8.07 3.24 -1.95
CA VAL A 198 8.55 4.58 -1.54
C VAL A 198 9.83 4.48 -0.72
N ILE A 199 9.93 3.49 0.19
CA ILE A 199 11.13 3.27 1.00
C ILE A 199 12.33 2.92 0.11
N VAL A 200 12.16 1.96 -0.79
CA VAL A 200 13.23 1.53 -1.72
C VAL A 200 13.66 2.67 -2.62
N ALA A 201 12.70 3.40 -3.20
CA ALA A 201 13.00 4.55 -4.05
C ALA A 201 13.70 5.68 -3.28
N SER A 202 13.26 5.95 -2.04
CA SER A 202 13.88 6.94 -1.17
C SER A 202 15.31 6.56 -0.77
N TRP A 203 15.57 5.27 -0.57
CA TRP A 203 16.92 4.76 -0.30
C TRP A 203 17.84 4.96 -1.50
N LEU A 204 17.33 4.67 -2.71
CA LEU A 204 18.07 4.85 -3.96
C LEU A 204 18.18 6.34 -4.38
N GLY A 205 17.59 7.27 -3.65
CA GLY A 205 17.57 8.69 -4.00
C GLY A 205 16.73 9.04 -5.24
N LEU A 206 15.81 8.12 -5.64
CA LEU A 206 14.99 8.31 -6.83
C LEU A 206 13.73 9.14 -6.48
N PRO A 207 13.44 10.19 -7.25
CA PRO A 207 12.19 10.92 -7.14
C PRO A 207 11.04 10.03 -7.65
N VAL A 208 10.06 9.76 -6.80
CA VAL A 208 8.91 8.92 -7.15
C VAL A 208 7.59 9.59 -6.76
N SER A 209 6.56 9.32 -7.54
CA SER A 209 5.20 9.72 -7.21
C SER A 209 4.53 8.61 -6.39
N SER A 210 4.27 8.89 -5.13
CA SER A 210 3.53 8.01 -4.23
C SER A 210 2.11 7.70 -4.74
N THR A 211 1.47 8.68 -5.39
CA THR A 211 0.16 8.52 -6.02
C THR A 211 0.20 7.51 -7.16
N HIS A 212 1.17 7.62 -8.09
CA HIS A 212 1.31 6.66 -9.18
C HIS A 212 1.62 5.25 -8.67
N ILE A 213 2.41 5.12 -7.60
CA ILE A 213 2.69 3.82 -6.97
C ILE A 213 1.41 3.21 -6.41
N ALA A 214 0.60 3.99 -5.68
CA ALA A 214 -0.66 3.52 -5.11
C ALA A 214 -1.66 3.10 -6.18
N VAL A 215 -1.81 3.90 -7.25
CA VAL A 215 -2.65 3.56 -8.40
C VAL A 215 -2.14 2.29 -9.10
N GLY A 216 -0.83 2.17 -9.32
CA GLY A 216 -0.20 0.95 -9.83
C GLY A 216 -0.52 -0.26 -8.95
N GLY A 217 -0.48 -0.12 -7.63
CA GLY A 217 -0.87 -1.14 -6.65
C GLY A 217 -2.33 -1.59 -6.83
N VAL A 218 -3.25 -0.65 -7.05
CA VAL A 218 -4.68 -0.94 -7.30
C VAL A 218 -4.85 -1.77 -8.57
N PHE A 219 -4.17 -1.39 -9.66
CA PHE A 219 -4.19 -2.16 -10.89
C PHE A 219 -3.54 -3.54 -10.74
N GLY A 220 -2.39 -3.64 -10.06
CA GLY A 220 -1.71 -4.91 -9.81
C GLY A 220 -2.59 -5.91 -9.06
N VAL A 221 -3.26 -5.45 -8.00
CA VAL A 221 -4.27 -6.24 -7.27
C VAL A 221 -5.42 -6.65 -8.20
N GLY A 222 -5.89 -5.74 -9.05
CA GLY A 222 -6.97 -6.00 -10.00
C GLY A 222 -6.62 -7.06 -11.03
N PHE A 223 -5.48 -6.91 -11.72
CA PHE A 223 -5.00 -7.85 -12.71
C PHE A 223 -4.68 -9.23 -12.12
N PHE A 224 -4.04 -9.27 -10.97
CA PHE A 224 -3.80 -10.54 -10.28
C PHE A 224 -5.09 -11.28 -9.94
N ARG A 225 -6.14 -10.57 -9.52
CA ARG A 225 -7.46 -11.17 -9.25
C ARG A 225 -8.08 -11.75 -10.52
N GLU A 226 -7.97 -11.05 -11.64
CA GLU A 226 -8.49 -11.52 -12.93
C GLU A 226 -7.75 -12.79 -13.38
N TRP A 227 -6.43 -12.77 -13.32
CA TRP A 227 -5.57 -13.90 -13.66
C TRP A 227 -5.84 -15.14 -12.77
N ASP A 228 -5.89 -14.95 -11.45
CA ASP A 228 -6.14 -16.03 -10.49
C ASP A 228 -7.55 -16.64 -10.67
N ALA A 229 -8.56 -15.81 -10.96
CA ALA A 229 -9.89 -16.29 -11.26
C ALA A 229 -9.94 -17.11 -12.55
N GLN A 230 -9.22 -16.70 -13.59
CA GLN A 230 -9.11 -17.45 -14.85
C GLN A 230 -8.36 -18.77 -14.66
N ARG A 231 -7.23 -18.76 -13.95
CA ARG A 231 -6.45 -19.96 -13.63
C ARG A 231 -7.29 -21.00 -12.90
N ARG A 232 -8.05 -20.57 -11.89
CA ARG A 232 -8.93 -21.46 -11.10
C ARG A 232 -10.06 -22.07 -11.93
N ARG A 233 -10.64 -21.28 -12.84
CA ARG A 233 -11.66 -21.79 -13.75
C ARG A 233 -11.09 -22.87 -14.68
N LYS A 234 -9.90 -22.66 -15.25
CA LYS A 234 -9.22 -23.68 -16.07
C LYS A 234 -8.99 -24.95 -15.28
N LEU A 235 -8.47 -24.85 -14.04
CA LEU A 235 -8.25 -26.01 -13.17
C LEU A 235 -9.55 -26.72 -12.75
N ALA A 236 -10.64 -25.98 -12.55
CA ALA A 236 -11.95 -26.57 -12.24
C ALA A 236 -12.54 -27.29 -13.46
N ASN A 237 -12.41 -26.74 -14.66
CA ASN A 237 -12.87 -27.38 -15.89
C ASN A 237 -12.09 -28.65 -16.23
N LEU A 238 -10.78 -28.69 -15.91
CA LEU A 238 -9.97 -29.91 -16.05
C LEU A 238 -10.38 -31.04 -15.10
N LYS A 239 -11.11 -30.74 -14.01
CA LYS A 239 -11.58 -31.73 -13.03
C LYS A 239 -13.01 -32.23 -13.28
N ILE A 240 -13.75 -31.64 -14.24
CA ILE A 240 -15.11 -32.04 -14.58
C ILE A 240 -15.01 -32.87 -15.86
N PRO A 241 -15.39 -34.17 -15.83
CA PRO A 241 -15.49 -34.95 -17.08
C PRO A 241 -16.53 -34.36 -18.01
N ASP A 242 -16.28 -34.47 -19.28
CA ASP A 242 -16.91 -33.85 -20.45
C ASP A 242 -18.43 -34.10 -20.69
N LYS A 243 -19.24 -34.27 -19.67
CA LYS A 243 -20.68 -34.60 -19.82
C LYS A 243 -21.68 -33.46 -19.60
N PHE A 244 -21.22 -32.22 -19.40
CA PHE A 244 -22.11 -31.06 -19.19
C PHE A 244 -21.68 -29.82 -19.98
N GLU A 245 -21.41 -29.97 -21.27
CA GLU A 245 -21.20 -28.85 -22.20
C GLU A 245 -22.46 -28.42 -22.92
N VAL A 246 -23.56 -28.22 -22.26
CA VAL A 246 -24.70 -27.50 -22.85
C VAL A 246 -25.20 -26.49 -21.84
N GLY A 247 -24.90 -25.22 -22.08
CA GLY A 247 -25.56 -24.11 -21.39
C GLY A 247 -24.68 -23.13 -20.60
N ARG A 248 -23.36 -23.04 -20.83
CA ARG A 248 -22.47 -22.10 -20.12
C ARG A 248 -21.76 -21.02 -20.94
N GLU A 249 -22.21 -20.79 -22.14
CA GLU A 249 -21.54 -19.80 -23.02
C GLU A 249 -21.79 -18.32 -22.66
N ASP A 250 -22.69 -17.99 -21.77
CA ASP A 250 -23.14 -16.61 -21.57
C ASP A 250 -22.89 -16.00 -20.18
N ARG A 251 -21.96 -16.50 -19.38
CA ARG A 251 -21.42 -15.65 -18.33
C ARG A 251 -20.32 -14.77 -18.90
N LYS A 252 -20.73 -13.64 -19.55
CA LYS A 252 -19.86 -12.52 -19.95
C LYS A 252 -18.67 -12.43 -19.03
N ARG A 253 -17.45 -12.52 -19.55
CA ARG A 253 -16.20 -12.29 -18.82
C ARG A 253 -16.32 -10.94 -18.08
N ARG A 254 -16.68 -10.97 -16.82
CA ARG A 254 -16.73 -9.75 -16.02
C ARG A 254 -15.30 -9.30 -15.83
N LYS A 255 -14.88 -8.30 -16.59
CA LYS A 255 -13.59 -7.63 -16.39
C LYS A 255 -13.58 -7.09 -14.95
N LEU A 256 -12.62 -7.52 -14.14
CA LEU A 256 -12.50 -7.10 -12.74
C LEU A 256 -11.78 -5.76 -12.64
N VAL A 257 -11.18 -5.30 -13.74
CA VAL A 257 -10.46 -4.03 -13.86
C VAL A 257 -11.03 -3.23 -15.02
N ARG A 258 -11.31 -1.97 -14.82
CA ARG A 258 -11.68 -1.04 -15.90
C ARG A 258 -10.42 -0.59 -16.63
N ARG A 259 -10.11 -1.24 -17.73
CA ARG A 259 -8.88 -1.01 -18.52
C ARG A 259 -8.81 0.39 -19.15
N SER A 260 -9.95 1.04 -19.37
CA SER A 260 -9.99 2.42 -19.86
C SER A 260 -9.27 3.39 -18.93
N HIS A 261 -9.38 3.21 -17.64
CA HIS A 261 -8.68 4.06 -16.67
C HIS A 261 -7.18 3.79 -16.58
N PHE A 262 -6.73 2.58 -16.94
CA PHE A 262 -5.31 2.25 -16.97
C PHE A 262 -4.55 3.11 -17.99
N LEU A 263 -5.09 3.24 -19.21
CA LEU A 263 -4.47 4.03 -20.28
C LEU A 263 -4.52 5.56 -20.05
N THR A 264 -5.44 6.02 -19.18
CA THR A 264 -5.61 7.45 -18.91
C THR A 264 -4.74 7.93 -17.73
N ILE A 265 -4.35 7.03 -16.83
CA ILE A 265 -3.67 7.39 -15.56
C ILE A 265 -2.16 7.08 -15.62
N ILE A 266 -1.73 6.14 -16.47
CA ILE A 266 -0.33 5.78 -16.69
C ILE A 266 0.19 6.39 -17.98
#